data_cb55a7d40615e627e9e6f97a7c750b71
#
_entry.id   cb55a7d40615e627e9e6f97a7c750b71
#
_cell.length_a   1.000
_cell.length_b   1.000
_cell.length_c   1.000
_cell.angle_alpha   90.00
_cell.angle_beta   90.00
_cell.angle_gamma   90.00
#
_symmetry.space_group_name_H-M   'P 1'
#
loop_
_entity.id
_entity.type
_entity.pdbx_description
1 polymer ?
#
loop_
_entity_poly.entity_id
_entity_poly.type
_entity_poly.pdbx_seq_one_letter_code
_entity_poly.pdbx_strand_id
1 'polypeptide(L)'
;MVFICLLYLTAPALATFTNLSLLDPNLATGIIGKSVADAQALDWVQKWSLVCFLKIVDGNGDGLLQINEFFMKGDIFVMATPEIAGLPYVISGLVVACRLAAAMSTADGLLLAIANALSHDLYYKIIDPKADTKTRLLVARALLLIVCGAGAYVAAQGLTSILGAVA
;
A
#
# COMPACT_ATOMS: atom_id res chain seq x y z
N MET A 1 -9.86 -15.88 -14.48
CA MET A 1 -8.65 -15.61 -15.30
C MET A 1 -8.70 -14.24 -15.98
N VAL A 2 -9.70 -13.93 -16.82
CA VAL A 2 -9.79 -12.66 -17.58
C VAL A 2 -9.72 -11.42 -16.66
N PHE A 3 -10.45 -11.41 -15.55
CA PHE A 3 -10.47 -10.30 -14.59
C PHE A 3 -9.09 -10.04 -13.96
N ILE A 4 -8.38 -11.10 -13.61
CA ILE A 4 -7.03 -11.01 -13.03
C ILE A 4 -6.03 -10.45 -14.05
N CYS A 5 -6.07 -10.94 -15.29
CA CYS A 5 -5.24 -10.42 -16.37
C CYS A 5 -5.50 -8.93 -16.63
N LEU A 6 -6.75 -8.51 -16.59
CA LEU A 6 -7.16 -7.12 -16.79
C LEU A 6 -6.61 -6.23 -15.65
N LEU A 7 -6.66 -6.71 -14.42
CA LEU A 7 -6.15 -6.02 -13.24
C LEU A 7 -4.62 -5.86 -13.30
N TYR A 8 -3.89 -6.92 -13.67
CA TYR A 8 -2.44 -6.88 -13.82
C TYR A 8 -1.96 -6.02 -15.01
N LEU A 9 -2.79 -5.82 -16.02
CA LEU A 9 -2.49 -4.93 -17.15
C LEU A 9 -2.80 -3.46 -16.81
N THR A 10 -3.89 -3.19 -16.13
CA THR A 10 -4.34 -1.81 -15.88
C THR A 10 -3.55 -1.12 -14.77
N ALA A 11 -3.12 -1.84 -13.71
CA ALA A 11 -2.39 -1.23 -12.61
C ALA A 11 -1.01 -0.68 -13.01
N PRO A 12 -0.14 -1.42 -13.72
CA PRO A 12 1.11 -0.88 -14.23
C PRO A 12 0.92 0.24 -15.25
N ALA A 13 -0.09 0.12 -16.14
CA ALA A 13 -0.40 1.15 -17.12
C ALA A 13 -0.78 2.46 -16.45
N LEU A 14 -1.62 2.41 -15.40
CA LEU A 14 -2.00 3.59 -14.62
C LEU A 14 -0.80 4.22 -13.91
N ALA A 15 0.05 3.40 -13.28
CA ALA A 15 1.25 3.88 -12.60
C ALA A 15 2.23 4.56 -13.59
N THR A 16 2.44 3.97 -14.76
CA THR A 16 3.28 4.53 -15.82
C THR A 16 2.71 5.84 -16.34
N PHE A 17 1.40 5.89 -16.60
CA PHE A 17 0.74 7.10 -17.06
C PHE A 17 0.86 8.23 -16.04
N THR A 18 0.64 7.96 -14.77
CA THR A 18 0.79 8.94 -13.69
C THR A 18 2.23 9.44 -13.60
N ASN A 19 3.19 8.55 -13.69
CA ASN A 19 4.61 8.91 -13.68
C ASN A 19 4.95 9.83 -14.86
N LEU A 20 4.54 9.47 -16.07
CA LEU A 20 4.74 10.29 -17.26
C LEU A 20 4.06 11.65 -17.14
N SER A 21 2.85 11.72 -16.59
CA SER A 21 2.13 12.99 -16.42
C SER A 21 2.79 13.93 -15.41
N LEU A 22 3.49 13.40 -14.41
CA LEU A 22 4.29 14.20 -13.48
C LEU A 22 5.59 14.73 -14.09
N LEU A 23 6.16 13.97 -15.03
CA LEU A 23 7.42 14.30 -15.70
C LEU A 23 7.24 15.32 -16.83
N ASP A 24 6.08 15.43 -17.43
CA ASP A 24 5.84 16.34 -18.55
C ASP A 24 5.52 17.76 -18.04
N PRO A 25 6.43 18.73 -18.22
CA PRO A 25 6.22 20.10 -17.76
C PRO A 25 5.05 20.82 -18.47
N ASN A 26 4.63 20.33 -19.63
CA ASN A 26 3.52 20.91 -20.40
C ASN A 26 2.14 20.47 -19.90
N LEU A 27 2.07 19.41 -19.11
CA LEU A 27 0.82 18.98 -18.48
C LEU A 27 0.53 19.83 -17.23
N ALA A 28 -0.74 20.09 -16.97
CA ALA A 28 -1.17 20.78 -15.75
C ALA A 28 -0.74 20.04 -14.47
N THR A 29 -0.61 18.72 -14.56
CA THR A 29 -0.17 17.83 -13.48
C THR A 29 1.35 17.71 -13.35
N GLY A 30 2.11 18.17 -14.36
CA GLY A 30 3.57 18.11 -14.35
C GLY A 30 4.16 18.99 -13.25
N ILE A 31 5.10 18.44 -12.50
CA ILE A 31 5.80 19.16 -11.41
C ILE A 31 7.29 19.31 -11.66
N ILE A 32 7.87 18.43 -12.50
CA ILE A 32 9.29 18.51 -12.87
C ILE A 32 9.54 19.75 -13.72
N GLY A 33 10.60 20.50 -13.38
CA GLY A 33 10.95 21.78 -14.03
C GLY A 33 10.21 22.99 -13.46
N LYS A 34 9.28 22.83 -12.50
CA LYS A 34 8.68 23.93 -11.74
C LYS A 34 9.55 24.31 -10.54
N SER A 35 9.30 25.51 -9.97
CA SER A 35 9.94 25.90 -8.73
C SER A 35 9.63 24.90 -7.61
N VAL A 36 10.65 24.57 -6.81
CA VAL A 36 10.49 23.70 -5.63
C VAL A 36 9.42 24.25 -4.69
N ALA A 37 9.35 25.59 -4.53
CA ALA A 37 8.34 26.23 -3.69
C ALA A 37 6.92 26.01 -4.24
N ASP A 38 6.72 26.14 -5.55
CA ASP A 38 5.42 25.92 -6.19
C ASP A 38 4.99 24.45 -6.11
N ALA A 39 5.94 23.53 -6.29
CA ALA A 39 5.68 22.11 -6.15
C ALA A 39 5.28 21.73 -4.73
N GLN A 40 5.95 22.28 -3.73
CA GLN A 40 5.64 22.06 -2.31
C GLN A 40 4.32 22.73 -1.88
N ALA A 41 3.86 23.76 -2.57
CA ALA A 41 2.60 24.42 -2.29
C ALA A 41 1.36 23.63 -2.74
N LEU A 42 1.54 22.59 -3.56
CA LEU A 42 0.43 21.74 -4.01
C LEU A 42 -0.14 20.94 -2.84
N ASP A 43 -1.47 20.97 -2.68
CA ASP A 43 -2.18 20.30 -1.60
C ASP A 43 -1.87 18.79 -1.48
N TRP A 44 -1.81 18.09 -2.61
CA TRP A 44 -1.51 16.68 -2.63
C TRP A 44 -0.05 16.39 -2.24
N VAL A 45 0.90 17.24 -2.62
CA VAL A 45 2.31 17.14 -2.22
C VAL A 45 2.45 17.30 -0.72
N GLN A 46 1.78 18.29 -0.12
CA GLN A 46 1.79 18.51 1.31
C GLN A 46 1.23 17.31 2.08
N LYS A 47 0.09 16.79 1.67
CA LYS A 47 -0.56 15.63 2.31
C LYS A 47 0.35 14.39 2.30
N TRP A 48 0.95 14.06 1.15
CA TRP A 48 1.79 12.88 1.02
C TRP A 48 3.19 13.05 1.65
N SER A 49 3.68 14.28 1.77
CA SER A 49 4.90 14.58 2.50
C SER A 49 4.75 14.42 4.01
N LEU A 50 3.59 14.79 4.58
CA LEU A 50 3.28 14.61 6.00
C LEU A 50 3.36 13.15 6.46
N VAL A 51 3.01 12.22 5.58
CA VAL A 51 3.07 10.78 5.87
C VAL A 51 4.38 10.12 5.42
N CYS A 52 5.40 10.92 5.06
CA CYS A 52 6.73 10.48 4.64
C CYS A 52 6.75 9.57 3.41
N PHE A 53 5.74 9.64 2.56
CA PHE A 53 5.66 8.86 1.32
C PHE A 53 6.17 9.60 0.10
N LEU A 54 6.26 10.91 0.21
CA LEU A 54 6.81 11.81 -0.80
C LEU A 54 7.85 12.70 -0.13
N LYS A 55 8.99 12.88 -0.79
CA LYS A 55 10.06 13.74 -0.33
C LYS A 55 10.60 14.54 -1.51
N ILE A 56 10.65 15.86 -1.36
CA ILE A 56 11.29 16.77 -2.29
C ILE A 56 12.53 17.34 -1.59
N VAL A 57 13.69 17.18 -2.20
CA VAL A 57 14.97 17.67 -1.68
C VAL A 57 15.67 18.41 -2.81
N ASP A 58 15.80 19.72 -2.68
CA ASP A 58 16.64 20.51 -3.58
C ASP A 58 18.11 20.22 -3.24
N GLY A 59 18.75 19.37 -4.04
CA GLY A 59 20.12 18.90 -3.82
C GLY A 59 21.18 19.82 -4.43
N ASN A 60 20.84 20.58 -5.47
CA ASN A 60 21.73 21.46 -6.20
C ASN A 60 21.54 22.95 -5.86
N GLY A 61 20.45 23.31 -5.21
CA GLY A 61 20.17 24.70 -4.79
C GLY A 61 19.76 25.60 -5.94
N ASP A 62 19.29 25.05 -7.08
CA ASP A 62 18.86 25.85 -8.24
C ASP A 62 17.39 26.29 -8.12
N GLY A 63 16.66 25.78 -7.13
CA GLY A 63 15.26 26.10 -6.88
C GLY A 63 14.29 25.53 -7.89
N LEU A 64 14.76 24.68 -8.83
CA LEU A 64 13.94 23.99 -9.83
C LEU A 64 13.88 22.50 -9.51
N LEU A 65 12.68 21.94 -9.49
CA LEU A 65 12.50 20.53 -9.16
C LEU A 65 12.97 19.63 -10.32
N GLN A 66 13.99 18.84 -10.06
CA GLN A 66 14.54 17.84 -10.97
C GLN A 66 14.07 16.43 -10.59
N ILE A 67 14.19 15.49 -11.55
CA ILE A 67 13.79 14.08 -11.36
C ILE A 67 14.52 13.43 -10.17
N ASN A 68 15.80 13.76 -10.00
CA ASN A 68 16.63 13.22 -8.93
C ASN A 68 16.31 13.78 -7.53
N GLU A 69 15.50 14.83 -7.46
CA GLU A 69 15.10 15.54 -6.25
C GLU A 69 13.69 15.20 -5.79
N PHE A 70 12.97 14.46 -6.63
CA PHE A 70 11.61 14.01 -6.38
C PHE A 70 11.61 12.53 -6.02
N PHE A 71 11.41 12.23 -4.75
CA PHE A 71 11.35 10.87 -4.22
C PHE A 71 9.93 10.53 -3.81
N MET A 72 9.30 9.62 -4.54
CA MET A 72 7.98 9.08 -4.21
C MET A 72 8.06 7.56 -4.13
N LYS A 73 7.49 6.97 -3.06
CA LYS A 73 7.46 5.53 -2.92
C LYS A 73 6.54 4.92 -3.99
N GLY A 74 7.02 3.87 -4.69
CA GLY A 74 6.32 3.25 -5.82
C GLY A 74 4.90 2.77 -5.49
N ASP A 75 4.68 2.32 -4.25
CA ASP A 75 3.39 1.80 -3.79
C ASP A 75 2.29 2.88 -3.74
N ILE A 76 2.66 4.15 -3.78
CA ILE A 76 1.76 5.30 -3.63
C ILE A 76 1.28 5.88 -4.93
N PHE A 77 2.04 5.71 -6.03
CA PHE A 77 1.65 6.28 -7.32
C PHE A 77 0.19 6.03 -7.69
N VAL A 78 -0.26 4.78 -7.53
CA VAL A 78 -1.63 4.43 -7.86
C VAL A 78 -2.65 4.99 -6.87
N MET A 79 -2.27 5.26 -5.60
CA MET A 79 -3.16 5.86 -4.61
C MET A 79 -3.26 7.37 -4.77
N ALA A 80 -2.17 8.02 -5.12
CA ALA A 80 -2.10 9.46 -5.34
C ALA A 80 -2.65 9.90 -6.71
N THR A 81 -2.77 8.96 -7.67
CA THR A 81 -3.25 9.26 -9.04
C THR A 81 -4.51 10.12 -9.09
N PRO A 82 -5.58 9.86 -8.32
CA PRO A 82 -6.79 10.68 -8.38
C PRO A 82 -6.55 12.12 -7.91
N GLU A 83 -5.70 12.32 -6.91
CA GLU A 83 -5.35 13.65 -6.40
C GLU A 83 -4.43 14.39 -7.37
N ILE A 84 -3.45 13.69 -7.95
CA ILE A 84 -2.56 14.23 -9.00
C ILE A 84 -3.37 14.67 -10.22
N ALA A 85 -4.38 13.88 -10.60
CA ALA A 85 -5.29 14.20 -11.71
C ALA A 85 -6.30 15.30 -11.39
N GLY A 86 -6.29 15.87 -10.19
CA GLY A 86 -7.20 16.94 -9.78
C GLY A 86 -8.65 16.49 -9.62
N LEU A 87 -8.89 15.18 -9.39
CA LEU A 87 -10.24 14.66 -9.16
C LEU A 87 -10.78 15.09 -7.79
N PRO A 88 -12.11 15.23 -7.65
CA PRO A 88 -12.72 15.58 -6.38
C PRO A 88 -12.29 14.63 -5.24
N TYR A 89 -12.12 15.17 -4.04
CA TYR A 89 -11.67 14.42 -2.84
C TYR A 89 -12.53 13.19 -2.53
N VAL A 90 -13.79 13.20 -2.94
CA VAL A 90 -14.70 12.05 -2.77
C VAL A 90 -14.22 10.83 -3.57
N ILE A 91 -13.72 11.05 -4.80
CA ILE A 91 -13.19 9.98 -5.65
C ILE A 91 -11.88 9.45 -5.06
N SER A 92 -11.00 10.34 -4.62
CA SER A 92 -9.74 9.94 -3.95
C SER A 92 -10.02 9.12 -2.70
N GLY A 93 -10.97 9.56 -1.86
CA GLY A 93 -11.40 8.84 -0.67
C GLY A 93 -11.99 7.46 -0.99
N LEU A 94 -12.81 7.36 -2.04
CA LEU A 94 -13.38 6.10 -2.48
C LEU A 94 -12.30 5.11 -2.96
N VAL A 95 -11.33 5.58 -3.74
CA VAL A 95 -10.20 4.75 -4.21
C VAL A 95 -9.37 4.21 -3.05
N VAL A 96 -9.06 5.05 -2.06
CA VAL A 96 -8.33 4.62 -0.86
C VAL A 96 -9.15 3.61 -0.05
N ALA A 97 -10.44 3.86 0.15
CA ALA A 97 -11.34 2.96 0.88
C ALA A 97 -11.47 1.59 0.19
N CYS A 98 -11.62 1.56 -1.13
CA CYS A 98 -11.68 0.32 -1.91
C CYS A 98 -10.39 -0.50 -1.78
N ARG A 99 -9.23 0.16 -1.80
CA ARG A 99 -7.94 -0.51 -1.64
C ARG A 99 -7.74 -1.06 -0.25
N LEU A 100 -8.12 -0.28 0.77
CA LEU A 100 -8.07 -0.74 2.15
C LEU A 100 -8.98 -1.97 2.34
N ALA A 101 -10.20 -1.93 1.81
CA ALA A 101 -11.12 -3.05 1.87
C ALA A 101 -10.56 -4.30 1.17
N ALA A 102 -9.94 -4.15 0.00
CA ALA A 102 -9.31 -5.25 -0.72
C ALA A 102 -8.13 -5.84 0.06
N ALA A 103 -7.28 -5.00 0.65
CA ALA A 103 -6.16 -5.43 1.47
C ALA A 103 -6.63 -6.17 2.73
N MET A 104 -7.65 -5.66 3.42
CA MET A 104 -8.24 -6.31 4.59
C MET A 104 -8.87 -7.66 4.24
N SER A 105 -9.58 -7.76 3.13
CA SER A 105 -10.18 -9.02 2.65
C SER A 105 -9.11 -10.09 2.38
N THR A 106 -7.99 -9.70 1.78
CA THR A 106 -6.87 -10.62 1.53
C THR A 106 -6.19 -11.05 2.83
N ALA A 107 -5.95 -10.10 3.74
CA ALA A 107 -5.35 -10.39 5.04
C ALA A 107 -6.23 -11.33 5.88
N ASP A 108 -7.55 -11.12 5.89
CA ASP A 108 -8.51 -11.97 6.61
C ASP A 108 -8.47 -13.42 6.07
N GLY A 109 -8.50 -13.59 4.75
CA GLY A 109 -8.40 -14.91 4.13
C GLY A 109 -7.09 -15.65 4.47
N LEU A 110 -5.95 -14.94 4.45
CA LEU A 110 -4.65 -15.51 4.80
C LEU A 110 -4.56 -15.88 6.29
N LEU A 111 -5.01 -14.99 7.17
CA LEU A 111 -5.03 -15.21 8.61
C LEU A 111 -5.90 -16.42 8.97
N LEU A 112 -7.08 -16.53 8.34
CA LEU A 112 -7.98 -17.65 8.55
C LEU A 112 -7.36 -18.96 8.05
N ALA A 113 -6.70 -18.96 6.90
CA ALA A 113 -6.01 -20.14 6.37
C ALA A 113 -4.90 -20.62 7.31
N ILE A 114 -4.06 -19.70 7.82
CA ILE A 114 -2.98 -20.00 8.75
C ILE A 114 -3.55 -20.52 10.08
N ALA A 115 -4.56 -19.86 10.64
CA ALA A 115 -5.18 -20.27 11.90
C ALA A 115 -5.82 -21.66 11.80
N ASN A 116 -6.48 -21.96 10.67
CA ASN A 116 -7.05 -23.27 10.42
C ASN A 116 -5.98 -24.35 10.27
N ALA A 117 -4.90 -24.09 9.52
CA ALA A 117 -3.81 -25.03 9.37
C ALA A 117 -3.15 -25.33 10.73
N LEU A 118 -2.84 -24.31 11.52
CA LEU A 118 -2.26 -24.49 12.85
C LEU A 118 -3.21 -25.21 13.83
N SER A 119 -4.49 -24.86 13.84
CA SER A 119 -5.47 -25.49 14.73
C SER A 119 -5.79 -26.91 14.31
N HIS A 120 -5.99 -27.17 13.03
CA HIS A 120 -6.40 -28.49 12.56
C HIS A 120 -5.20 -29.44 12.41
N ASP A 121 -4.12 -28.99 11.75
CA ASP A 121 -3.02 -29.89 11.42
C ASP A 121 -2.04 -30.07 12.58
N LEU A 122 -1.74 -29.01 13.32
CA LEU A 122 -0.81 -29.07 14.44
C LEU A 122 -1.52 -29.48 15.73
N TYR A 123 -2.56 -28.76 16.15
CA TYR A 123 -3.18 -29.03 17.45
C TYR A 123 -4.01 -30.30 17.43
N TYR A 124 -4.97 -30.44 16.52
CA TYR A 124 -5.90 -31.59 16.50
C TYR A 124 -5.23 -32.90 16.08
N LYS A 125 -4.36 -32.91 15.06
CA LYS A 125 -3.74 -34.17 14.61
C LYS A 125 -2.57 -34.62 15.49
N ILE A 126 -1.82 -33.68 16.11
CA ILE A 126 -0.57 -33.99 16.79
C ILE A 126 -0.73 -33.90 18.31
N ILE A 127 -1.38 -32.88 18.86
CA ILE A 127 -1.43 -32.61 20.29
C ILE A 127 -2.62 -33.33 20.95
N ASP A 128 -3.83 -33.10 20.48
CA ASP A 128 -5.03 -33.70 21.06
C ASP A 128 -6.08 -34.12 20.01
N PRO A 129 -6.00 -35.35 19.48
CA PRO A 129 -6.94 -35.84 18.49
C PRO A 129 -8.40 -36.02 19.02
N LYS A 130 -8.59 -36.01 20.35
CA LYS A 130 -9.89 -36.18 21.01
C LYS A 130 -10.51 -34.88 21.52
N ALA A 131 -9.87 -33.74 21.22
CA ALA A 131 -10.33 -32.42 21.68
C ALA A 131 -11.78 -32.14 21.24
N ASP A 132 -12.58 -31.61 22.16
CA ASP A 132 -13.94 -31.18 21.89
C ASP A 132 -13.95 -29.99 20.91
N THR A 133 -15.02 -29.86 20.14
CA THR A 133 -15.21 -28.80 19.14
C THR A 133 -15.05 -27.41 19.73
N LYS A 134 -15.50 -27.20 20.97
CA LYS A 134 -15.34 -25.89 21.67
C LYS A 134 -13.88 -25.56 21.93
N THR A 135 -13.09 -26.52 22.38
CA THR A 135 -11.66 -26.35 22.64
C THR A 135 -10.89 -26.06 21.34
N ARG A 136 -11.21 -26.78 20.27
CA ARG A 136 -10.62 -26.56 18.95
C ARG A 136 -10.88 -25.16 18.43
N LEU A 137 -12.13 -24.66 18.59
CA LEU A 137 -12.50 -23.31 18.18
C LEU A 137 -11.78 -22.24 19.02
N LEU A 138 -11.61 -22.47 20.32
CA LEU A 138 -10.92 -21.55 21.20
C LEU A 138 -9.43 -21.47 20.86
N VAL A 139 -8.80 -22.61 20.60
CA VAL A 139 -7.41 -22.69 20.15
C VAL A 139 -7.21 -21.98 18.81
N ALA A 140 -8.12 -22.20 17.85
CA ALA A 140 -8.06 -21.51 16.56
C ALA A 140 -8.13 -19.99 16.71
N ARG A 141 -9.02 -19.48 17.57
CA ARG A 141 -9.14 -18.05 17.86
C ARG A 141 -7.90 -17.49 18.56
N ALA A 142 -7.34 -18.19 19.51
CA ALA A 142 -6.12 -17.78 20.19
C ALA A 142 -4.93 -17.72 19.21
N LEU A 143 -4.77 -18.72 18.36
CA LEU A 143 -3.73 -18.75 17.32
C LEU A 143 -3.90 -17.61 16.32
N LEU A 144 -5.14 -17.32 15.91
CA LEU A 144 -5.44 -16.19 15.01
C LEU A 144 -5.02 -14.86 15.63
N LEU A 145 -5.30 -14.63 16.90
CA LEU A 145 -4.87 -13.42 17.62
C LEU A 145 -3.34 -13.30 17.70
N ILE A 146 -2.65 -14.42 17.98
CA ILE A 146 -1.19 -14.45 18.03
C ILE A 146 -0.58 -14.11 16.67
N VAL A 147 -1.06 -14.75 15.61
CA VAL A 147 -0.56 -14.51 14.24
C VAL A 147 -0.85 -13.08 13.80
N CYS A 148 -2.06 -12.56 14.09
CA CYS A 148 -2.43 -11.19 13.80
C CYS A 148 -1.54 -10.18 14.55
N GLY A 149 -1.29 -10.42 15.84
CA GLY A 149 -0.40 -9.57 16.65
C GLY A 149 1.05 -9.60 16.16
N ALA A 150 1.56 -10.77 15.79
CA ALA A 150 2.89 -10.91 15.21
C ALA A 150 3.00 -10.16 13.88
N GLY A 151 2.00 -10.32 12.99
CA GLY A 151 1.95 -9.60 11.72
C GLY A 151 1.88 -8.08 11.91
N ALA A 152 1.07 -7.60 12.84
CA ALA A 152 0.98 -6.18 13.17
C ALA A 152 2.31 -5.63 13.72
N TYR A 153 2.99 -6.41 14.58
CA TYR A 153 4.30 -6.03 15.12
C TYR A 153 5.34 -5.90 14.01
N VAL A 154 5.41 -6.88 13.09
CA VAL A 154 6.33 -6.83 11.93
C VAL A 154 6.01 -5.65 11.04
N ALA A 155 4.73 -5.40 10.76
CA ALA A 155 4.31 -4.25 9.96
C ALA A 155 4.69 -2.91 10.62
N ALA A 156 4.63 -2.80 11.94
CA ALA A 156 5.02 -1.61 12.70
C ALA A 156 6.53 -1.31 12.64
N GLN A 157 7.37 -2.30 12.30
CA GLN A 157 8.82 -2.09 12.11
C GLN A 157 9.14 -1.24 10.86
N GLY A 158 8.15 -0.85 10.07
CA GLY A 158 8.32 0.05 8.94
C GLY A 158 9.19 -0.52 7.82
N LEU A 159 8.91 -1.74 7.40
CA LEU A 159 9.60 -2.36 6.26
C LEU A 159 9.59 -1.41 5.06
N THR A 160 10.76 -1.20 4.48
CA THR A 160 11.04 -0.13 3.52
C THR A 160 10.26 -0.26 2.21
N SER A 161 9.85 -1.47 1.83
CA SER A 161 8.97 -1.71 0.69
C SER A 161 8.29 -3.08 0.81
N ILE A 162 7.13 -3.24 0.19
CA ILE A 162 6.40 -4.52 0.13
C ILE A 162 7.26 -5.58 -0.57
N LEU A 163 7.94 -5.21 -1.65
CA LEU A 163 8.85 -6.12 -2.38
C LEU A 163 10.05 -6.54 -1.53
N GLY A 164 10.63 -5.62 -0.75
CA GLY A 164 11.74 -5.92 0.15
C GLY A 164 11.35 -6.77 1.37
N ALA A 165 10.05 -6.84 1.69
CA ALA A 165 9.55 -7.69 2.77
C ALA A 165 9.33 -9.15 2.33
N VAL A 166 9.16 -9.39 1.03
CA VAL A 166 8.85 -10.71 0.44
C VAL A 166 10.10 -11.37 -0.17
N ALA A 167 11.14 -10.60 -0.47
CA ALA A 167 12.42 -11.10 -1.00
C ALA A 167 13.35 -11.62 0.10
#